data_44f1771f315d5d7d5f58504c1d8eb09b
#
_entry.id   44f1771f315d5d7d5f58504c1d8eb09b
#
_cell.length_a   1.000
_cell.length_b   1.000
_cell.length_c   1.000
_cell.angle_alpha   90.00
_cell.angle_beta   90.00
_cell.angle_gamma   90.00
#
_symmetry.space_group_name_H-M   'P 1'
#
loop_
_entity.id
_entity.type
_entity.pdbx_description
1 polymer ?
#
loop_
_entity_poly.entity_id
_entity_poly.type
_entity_poly.pdbx_seq_one_letter_code
_entity_poly.pdbx_strand_id
1 'polypeptide(L)'
;MTTLTRRAFAAVLLTATAFGTFGAQAAGLAELKIGFQKTSLPVIARQQGVIEKALAADGTKVTWVEFTAGPPLVEALNVGAVNVGWTGDAPPIFGQAAGSAIVYVAALPSNGQGEAIFAKPDSPIKTIADLKGKKVGVGKGTSAHNLLVAALEKAGLSLSDITPVYLSPADASAAFATDKIDAWAVWDPFFALAETRYKPTILALSSETLKANTFFLANRDFASAHPDVIEKTVEALGTAAKWATDNKDKVAQALHEVTSVPLEAQTLAANRSVFDIYPITDQIVANQQETADRFFRLGLIPKQIAIRDAVWPATTN
;
A
#
# COMPACT_ATOMS: atom_id res chain seq x y z
N MET A 1 -12.11 24.17 -97.80
CA MET A 1 -12.38 25.21 -96.87
C MET A 1 -11.91 24.70 -95.50
N THR A 2 -10.91 25.30 -95.05
CA THR A 2 -9.81 25.04 -94.15
C THR A 2 -10.23 24.57 -92.73
N THR A 3 -9.75 23.37 -92.32
CA THR A 3 -9.78 22.87 -91.00
C THR A 3 -8.43 23.02 -90.31
N LEU A 4 -8.35 23.80 -89.22
CA LEU A 4 -7.15 23.92 -88.41
C LEU A 4 -7.32 23.02 -87.15
N THR A 5 -6.42 22.06 -87.06
CA THR A 5 -6.19 21.19 -85.90
C THR A 5 -5.33 21.90 -84.89
N ARG A 6 -5.80 22.02 -83.65
CA ARG A 6 -5.00 22.45 -82.48
C ARG A 6 -4.72 21.26 -81.56
N ARG A 7 -3.49 20.83 -81.54
CA ARG A 7 -2.96 19.90 -80.55
C ARG A 7 -2.71 20.65 -79.25
N ALA A 8 -3.38 20.30 -78.19
CA ALA A 8 -3.10 20.75 -76.83
C ALA A 8 -2.24 19.72 -76.15
N PHE A 9 -1.03 20.14 -75.73
CA PHE A 9 -0.14 19.37 -74.85
C PHE A 9 -0.67 19.52 -73.40
N ALA A 10 -1.05 18.41 -72.77
CA ALA A 10 -1.37 18.36 -71.34
C ALA A 10 -0.06 17.99 -70.60
N ALA A 11 0.52 18.94 -69.86
CA ALA A 11 1.60 18.68 -68.91
C ALA A 11 0.99 18.18 -67.61
N VAL A 12 1.22 16.92 -67.28
CA VAL A 12 0.86 16.35 -65.97
C VAL A 12 1.97 16.71 -64.98
N LEU A 13 1.69 17.67 -64.06
CA LEU A 13 2.50 17.89 -62.86
C LEU A 13 2.22 16.78 -61.86
N LEU A 14 3.15 15.87 -61.66
CA LEU A 14 3.17 14.95 -60.49
C LEU A 14 3.67 15.77 -59.29
N THR A 15 2.75 16.21 -58.45
CA THR A 15 3.06 16.67 -57.10
C THR A 15 3.21 15.44 -56.20
N ALA A 16 4.47 15.09 -55.88
CA ALA A 16 4.80 14.10 -54.86
C ALA A 16 4.47 14.70 -53.46
N THR A 17 3.32 14.39 -52.94
CA THR A 17 3.02 14.65 -51.51
C THR A 17 3.82 13.66 -50.67
N ALA A 18 4.94 14.15 -50.09
CA ALA A 18 5.63 13.45 -49.03
C ALA A 18 4.72 13.41 -47.79
N PHE A 19 4.02 12.31 -47.58
CA PHE A 19 3.44 12.00 -46.30
C PHE A 19 4.56 11.77 -45.28
N GLY A 20 4.96 12.83 -44.58
CA GLY A 20 5.74 12.70 -43.36
C GLY A 20 4.93 11.90 -42.39
N THR A 21 5.33 10.67 -42.11
CA THR A 21 4.86 9.91 -40.96
C THR A 21 5.33 10.68 -39.73
N PHE A 22 4.49 11.58 -39.22
CA PHE A 22 4.60 12.03 -37.85
C PHE A 22 4.37 10.78 -37.01
N GLY A 23 5.43 10.13 -36.52
CA GLY A 23 5.34 9.16 -35.46
C GLY A 23 4.58 9.84 -34.33
N ALA A 24 3.39 9.37 -34.04
CA ALA A 24 2.68 9.75 -32.84
C ALA A 24 3.59 9.33 -31.68
N GLN A 25 4.39 10.25 -31.19
CA GLN A 25 5.10 10.08 -29.93
C GLN A 25 4.00 9.91 -28.91
N ALA A 26 3.89 8.71 -28.33
CA ALA A 26 2.93 8.45 -27.29
C ALA A 26 3.08 9.58 -26.27
N ALA A 27 2.02 10.36 -26.10
CA ALA A 27 2.05 11.47 -25.15
C ALA A 27 2.40 10.87 -23.78
N GLY A 28 3.54 11.28 -23.21
CA GLY A 28 3.96 10.80 -21.90
C GLY A 28 2.85 11.04 -20.88
N LEU A 29 2.88 10.26 -19.80
CA LEU A 29 1.91 10.42 -18.71
C LEU A 29 1.98 11.85 -18.16
N ALA A 30 0.86 12.59 -18.21
CA ALA A 30 0.84 13.97 -17.71
C ALA A 30 0.95 14.05 -16.18
N GLU A 31 0.34 13.11 -15.46
CA GLU A 31 0.34 13.10 -13.98
C GLU A 31 0.29 11.68 -13.43
N LEU A 32 1.18 11.38 -12.48
CA LEU A 32 1.14 10.18 -11.64
C LEU A 32 0.59 10.55 -10.26
N LYS A 33 -0.54 9.95 -9.87
CA LYS A 33 -1.16 10.14 -8.54
C LYS A 33 -0.81 8.96 -7.64
N ILE A 34 -0.16 9.23 -6.52
CA ILE A 34 0.33 8.23 -5.57
C ILE A 34 -0.48 8.32 -4.27
N GLY A 35 -1.20 7.23 -3.95
CA GLY A 35 -1.85 7.08 -2.65
C GLY A 35 -0.85 6.68 -1.56
N PHE A 36 -0.84 7.37 -0.41
CA PHE A 36 0.06 7.04 0.69
C PHE A 36 -0.60 7.22 2.06
N GLN A 37 -0.04 6.56 3.06
CA GLN A 37 -0.33 6.77 4.47
C GLN A 37 0.88 7.45 5.13
N LYS A 38 0.68 8.19 6.22
CA LYS A 38 1.77 8.86 6.97
C LYS A 38 2.66 7.86 7.71
N THR A 39 3.14 6.86 7.02
CA THR A 39 3.99 5.80 7.57
C THR A 39 5.16 5.52 6.64
N SER A 40 6.33 5.21 7.24
CA SER A 40 7.42 4.50 6.61
C SER A 40 7.93 5.07 5.25
N LEU A 41 8.29 4.18 4.33
CA LEU A 41 8.98 4.45 3.07
C LEU A 41 8.29 5.47 2.13
N PRO A 42 6.95 5.49 1.96
CA PRO A 42 6.31 6.47 1.09
C PRO A 42 6.55 7.92 1.50
N VAL A 43 6.57 8.20 2.80
CA VAL A 43 6.86 9.54 3.33
C VAL A 43 8.29 9.95 2.99
N ILE A 44 9.24 9.03 3.11
CA ILE A 44 10.65 9.28 2.80
C ILE A 44 10.83 9.50 1.29
N ALA A 45 10.23 8.66 0.46
CA ALA A 45 10.27 8.80 -1.00
C ALA A 45 9.74 10.17 -1.46
N ARG A 46 8.61 10.61 -0.87
CA ARG A 46 8.01 11.92 -1.11
C ARG A 46 8.92 13.06 -0.67
N GLN A 47 9.48 12.99 0.54
CA GLN A 47 10.34 14.06 1.08
C GLN A 47 11.63 14.23 0.25
N GLN A 48 12.19 13.12 -0.24
CA GLN A 48 13.39 13.14 -1.07
C GLN A 48 13.10 13.49 -2.54
N GLY A 49 11.84 13.43 -2.97
CA GLY A 49 11.41 13.68 -4.35
C GLY A 49 12.03 12.68 -5.33
N VAL A 50 12.26 11.42 -4.91
CA VAL A 50 12.95 10.44 -5.76
C VAL A 50 12.11 10.02 -6.96
N ILE A 51 10.79 9.93 -6.82
CA ILE A 51 9.87 9.57 -7.90
C ILE A 51 9.72 10.75 -8.86
N GLU A 52 9.59 11.97 -8.32
CA GLU A 52 9.56 13.21 -9.10
C GLU A 52 10.81 13.34 -9.98
N LYS A 53 11.98 13.07 -9.40
CA LYS A 53 13.25 13.09 -10.13
C LYS A 53 13.34 12.02 -11.21
N ALA A 54 12.87 10.80 -10.91
CA ALA A 54 12.90 9.68 -11.85
C ALA A 54 12.00 9.93 -13.08
N LEU A 55 10.89 10.66 -12.90
CA LEU A 55 9.91 10.94 -13.94
C LEU A 55 10.04 12.33 -14.56
N ALA A 56 11.00 13.15 -14.10
CA ALA A 56 11.17 14.53 -14.58
C ALA A 56 11.49 14.61 -16.08
N ALA A 57 12.31 13.68 -16.60
CA ALA A 57 12.67 13.64 -18.02
C ALA A 57 11.47 13.32 -18.92
N ASP A 58 10.46 12.62 -18.41
CA ASP A 58 9.24 12.29 -19.14
C ASP A 58 8.18 13.42 -19.05
N GLY A 59 8.46 14.48 -18.29
CA GLY A 59 7.53 15.57 -18.06
C GLY A 59 6.32 15.19 -17.16
N THR A 60 6.38 14.04 -16.50
CA THR A 60 5.29 13.56 -15.63
C THR A 60 5.29 14.29 -14.30
N LYS A 61 4.17 14.94 -13.97
CA LYS A 61 3.92 15.51 -12.65
C LYS A 61 3.60 14.40 -11.66
N VAL A 62 4.15 14.47 -10.45
CA VAL A 62 3.80 13.55 -9.35
C VAL A 62 2.93 14.27 -8.32
N THR A 63 1.81 13.65 -7.96
CA THR A 63 0.88 14.17 -6.94
C THR A 63 0.65 13.10 -5.87
N TRP A 64 0.77 13.48 -4.61
CA TRP A 64 0.59 12.59 -3.46
C TRP A 64 -0.77 12.82 -2.80
N VAL A 65 -1.53 11.75 -2.61
CA VAL A 65 -2.86 11.76 -1.99
C VAL A 65 -2.79 10.96 -0.69
N GLU A 66 -3.10 11.61 0.43
CA GLU A 66 -3.05 11.02 1.76
C GLU A 66 -4.31 10.23 2.08
N PHE A 67 -4.12 9.05 2.69
CA PHE A 67 -5.18 8.19 3.21
C PHE A 67 -4.90 7.83 4.67
N THR A 68 -5.94 7.70 5.47
CA THR A 68 -5.84 7.34 6.90
C THR A 68 -5.57 5.85 7.13
N ALA A 69 -5.93 5.00 6.15
CA ALA A 69 -5.76 3.54 6.20
C ALA A 69 -5.78 2.94 4.79
N GLY A 70 -5.47 1.64 4.70
CA GLY A 70 -5.40 0.91 3.42
C GLY A 70 -6.73 0.74 2.68
N PRO A 71 -7.87 0.41 3.32
CA PRO A 71 -9.12 0.19 2.60
C PRO A 71 -9.56 1.36 1.73
N PRO A 72 -9.65 2.64 2.19
CA PRO A 72 -10.00 3.75 1.32
C PRO A 72 -8.98 4.03 0.20
N LEU A 73 -7.70 3.68 0.41
CA LEU A 73 -6.68 3.77 -0.64
C LEU A 73 -6.96 2.75 -1.75
N VAL A 74 -7.32 1.51 -1.40
CA VAL A 74 -7.67 0.46 -2.38
C VAL A 74 -8.93 0.84 -3.17
N GLU A 75 -9.92 1.45 -2.53
CA GLU A 75 -11.09 2.00 -3.24
C GLU A 75 -10.70 3.09 -4.25
N ALA A 76 -9.81 4.01 -3.85
CA ALA A 76 -9.31 5.05 -4.73
C ALA A 76 -8.50 4.50 -5.93
N LEU A 77 -7.71 3.44 -5.71
CA LEU A 77 -7.04 2.69 -6.79
C LEU A 77 -8.06 2.06 -7.73
N ASN A 78 -9.09 1.42 -7.19
CA ASN A 78 -10.11 0.73 -7.98
C ASN A 78 -10.81 1.66 -8.97
N VAL A 79 -11.15 2.86 -8.54
CA VAL A 79 -11.84 3.86 -9.39
C VAL A 79 -10.88 4.78 -10.17
N GLY A 80 -9.57 4.53 -10.12
CA GLY A 80 -8.56 5.34 -10.82
C GLY A 80 -8.37 6.75 -10.25
N ALA A 81 -8.86 7.04 -9.05
CA ALA A 81 -8.64 8.32 -8.36
C ALA A 81 -7.17 8.52 -7.98
N VAL A 82 -6.45 7.43 -7.72
CA VAL A 82 -4.99 7.33 -7.67
C VAL A 82 -4.52 6.19 -8.58
N ASN A 83 -3.29 6.28 -9.08
CA ASN A 83 -2.74 5.32 -10.03
C ASN A 83 -2.01 4.17 -9.33
N VAL A 84 -1.24 4.51 -8.31
CA VAL A 84 -0.44 3.59 -7.49
C VAL A 84 -0.58 3.95 -6.02
N GLY A 85 -0.23 3.01 -5.13
CA GLY A 85 -0.31 3.29 -3.71
C GLY A 85 0.17 2.15 -2.83
N TRP A 86 0.16 2.41 -1.54
CA TRP A 86 0.80 1.59 -0.52
C TRP A 86 -0.17 1.13 0.54
N THR A 87 -0.19 -0.18 0.86
CA THR A 87 -1.05 -0.69 1.93
C THR A 87 -0.51 -1.99 2.53
N GLY A 88 -0.99 -2.37 3.70
CA GLY A 88 -0.73 -3.67 4.30
C GLY A 88 -1.37 -4.83 3.50
N ASP A 89 -1.31 -6.01 4.06
CA ASP A 89 -1.70 -7.28 3.43
C ASP A 89 -3.22 -7.45 3.23
N ALA A 90 -4.03 -7.05 4.20
CA ALA A 90 -5.48 -7.29 4.17
C ALA A 90 -6.26 -6.44 3.16
N PRO A 91 -6.03 -5.11 3.00
CA PRO A 91 -6.84 -4.28 2.11
C PRO A 91 -6.93 -4.78 0.67
N PRO A 92 -5.83 -5.22 0.00
CA PRO A 92 -5.93 -5.71 -1.37
C PRO A 92 -6.69 -7.05 -1.48
N ILE A 93 -6.71 -7.89 -0.43
CA ILE A 93 -7.52 -9.12 -0.40
C ILE A 93 -9.01 -8.77 -0.42
N PHE A 94 -9.44 -7.82 0.43
CA PHE A 94 -10.83 -7.33 0.41
C PHE A 94 -11.18 -6.69 -0.93
N GLY A 95 -10.28 -5.87 -1.49
CA GLY A 95 -10.45 -5.27 -2.81
C GLY A 95 -10.62 -6.31 -3.90
N GLN A 96 -9.71 -7.29 -4.00
CA GLN A 96 -9.78 -8.36 -5.00
C GLN A 96 -11.05 -9.20 -4.84
N ALA A 97 -11.46 -9.53 -3.61
CA ALA A 97 -12.71 -10.26 -3.35
C ALA A 97 -13.95 -9.46 -3.76
N ALA A 98 -13.89 -8.13 -3.67
CA ALA A 98 -14.92 -7.21 -4.16
C ALA A 98 -14.86 -6.98 -5.70
N GLY A 99 -13.84 -7.50 -6.40
CA GLY A 99 -13.67 -7.34 -7.84
C GLY A 99 -12.93 -6.06 -8.24
N SER A 100 -12.17 -5.45 -7.33
CA SER A 100 -11.39 -4.24 -7.62
C SER A 100 -10.34 -4.48 -8.71
N ALA A 101 -10.18 -3.50 -9.60
CA ALA A 101 -9.19 -3.49 -10.67
C ALA A 101 -7.81 -3.07 -10.13
N ILE A 102 -7.23 -3.87 -9.24
CA ILE A 102 -5.91 -3.64 -8.65
C ILE A 102 -4.94 -4.77 -8.98
N VAL A 103 -3.66 -4.45 -8.93
CA VAL A 103 -2.57 -5.43 -9.08
C VAL A 103 -1.48 -5.20 -8.03
N TYR A 104 -0.86 -6.29 -7.58
CA TYR A 104 0.32 -6.29 -6.73
C TYR A 104 1.56 -6.07 -7.60
N VAL A 105 2.26 -4.97 -7.39
CA VAL A 105 3.44 -4.60 -8.18
C VAL A 105 4.74 -5.01 -7.47
N ALA A 106 4.85 -4.70 -6.19
CA ALA A 106 6.01 -5.02 -5.38
C ALA A 106 5.60 -5.24 -3.91
N ALA A 107 6.45 -5.94 -3.18
CA ALA A 107 6.31 -6.15 -1.75
C ALA A 107 7.39 -5.40 -0.97
N LEU A 108 7.01 -4.88 0.18
CA LEU A 108 7.93 -4.42 1.19
C LEU A 108 7.94 -5.44 2.31
N PRO A 109 9.13 -5.91 2.69
CA PRO A 109 9.25 -6.86 3.77
C PRO A 109 8.78 -6.24 5.07
N SER A 110 8.14 -7.05 5.90
CA SER A 110 7.84 -6.72 7.28
C SER A 110 8.49 -7.75 8.20
N ASN A 111 9.20 -7.28 9.21
CA ASN A 111 9.66 -8.17 10.29
C ASN A 111 8.57 -8.38 11.36
N GLY A 112 7.40 -7.78 11.18
CA GLY A 112 6.25 -7.89 12.06
C GLY A 112 6.42 -7.26 13.46
N GLN A 113 7.51 -6.54 13.70
CA GLN A 113 7.76 -5.89 15.01
C GLN A 113 6.99 -4.57 15.18
N GLY A 114 6.53 -3.98 14.10
CA GLY A 114 5.83 -2.69 14.08
C GLY A 114 4.30 -2.80 14.12
N GLU A 115 3.74 -3.96 14.47
CA GLU A 115 2.30 -4.17 14.56
C GLU A 115 1.97 -5.13 15.70
N ALA A 116 1.03 -4.72 16.58
CA ALA A 116 0.75 -5.44 17.82
C ALA A 116 -0.73 -5.39 18.21
N ILE A 117 -1.10 -6.34 19.06
CA ILE A 117 -2.30 -6.32 19.92
C ILE A 117 -1.82 -6.11 21.34
N PHE A 118 -2.39 -5.15 22.05
CA PHE A 118 -1.95 -4.82 23.40
C PHE A 118 -3.10 -4.31 24.28
N ALA A 119 -2.90 -4.38 25.60
CA ALA A 119 -3.80 -3.88 26.61
C ALA A 119 -3.05 -2.91 27.56
N LYS A 120 -3.76 -2.15 28.40
CA LYS A 120 -3.14 -1.30 29.41
C LYS A 120 -2.33 -2.15 30.41
N PRO A 121 -1.23 -1.62 30.99
CA PRO A 121 -0.35 -2.39 31.88
C PRO A 121 -1.08 -2.90 33.13
N ASP A 122 -2.02 -2.11 33.66
CA ASP A 122 -2.80 -2.46 34.86
C ASP A 122 -4.06 -3.30 34.53
N SER A 123 -4.31 -3.58 33.26
CA SER A 123 -5.42 -4.45 32.84
C SER A 123 -5.21 -5.89 33.31
N PRO A 124 -6.26 -6.61 33.69
CA PRO A 124 -6.20 -8.06 33.94
C PRO A 124 -5.92 -8.87 32.66
N ILE A 125 -6.00 -8.26 31.48
CA ILE A 125 -5.75 -8.89 30.18
C ILE A 125 -4.24 -9.05 30.01
N LYS A 126 -3.77 -10.31 29.98
CA LYS A 126 -2.34 -10.65 29.84
C LYS A 126 -2.04 -11.54 28.62
N THR A 127 -3.08 -12.16 28.06
CA THR A 127 -2.98 -13.07 26.90
C THR A 127 -4.12 -12.78 25.91
N ILE A 128 -4.01 -13.32 24.69
CA ILE A 128 -5.10 -13.23 23.70
C ILE A 128 -6.36 -13.94 24.19
N ALA A 129 -6.24 -15.00 24.98
CA ALA A 129 -7.41 -15.71 25.55
C ALA A 129 -8.25 -14.83 26.50
N ASP A 130 -7.61 -13.87 27.18
CA ASP A 130 -8.29 -12.94 28.09
C ASP A 130 -9.14 -11.88 27.35
N LEU A 131 -9.03 -11.81 26.02
CA LEU A 131 -9.85 -10.93 25.18
C LEU A 131 -11.30 -11.39 25.08
N LYS A 132 -11.63 -12.60 25.51
CA LYS A 132 -13.01 -13.10 25.48
C LYS A 132 -13.97 -12.16 26.22
N GLY A 133 -15.02 -11.70 25.51
CA GLY A 133 -16.01 -10.74 26.01
C GLY A 133 -15.49 -9.28 26.10
N LYS A 134 -14.27 -8.98 25.65
CA LYS A 134 -13.67 -7.65 25.73
C LYS A 134 -13.90 -6.82 24.48
N LYS A 135 -13.84 -5.49 24.63
CA LYS A 135 -13.90 -4.53 23.52
C LYS A 135 -12.51 -4.33 22.95
N VAL A 136 -12.30 -4.72 21.68
CA VAL A 136 -11.02 -4.60 21.01
C VAL A 136 -11.11 -3.58 19.87
N GLY A 137 -10.38 -2.48 19.99
CA GLY A 137 -10.29 -1.46 18.95
C GLY A 137 -9.43 -1.95 17.78
N VAL A 138 -9.91 -1.79 16.55
CA VAL A 138 -9.18 -2.17 15.34
C VAL A 138 -9.72 -1.46 14.10
N GLY A 139 -8.86 -1.17 13.14
CA GLY A 139 -9.29 -0.71 11.80
C GLY A 139 -9.86 -1.88 10.98
N LYS A 140 -11.13 -1.82 10.58
CA LYS A 140 -11.77 -2.88 9.78
C LYS A 140 -11.06 -3.05 8.43
N GLY A 141 -10.70 -4.28 8.07
CA GLY A 141 -10.09 -4.61 6.78
C GLY A 141 -8.62 -4.17 6.64
N THR A 142 -7.96 -3.79 7.73
CA THR A 142 -6.53 -3.42 7.78
C THR A 142 -5.65 -4.62 8.13
N SER A 143 -4.33 -4.48 8.04
CA SER A 143 -3.36 -5.48 8.52
C SER A 143 -3.56 -5.80 10.00
N ALA A 144 -3.85 -4.81 10.83
CA ALA A 144 -4.15 -5.03 12.25
C ALA A 144 -5.43 -5.87 12.47
N HIS A 145 -6.41 -5.80 11.54
CA HIS A 145 -7.56 -6.69 11.55
C HIS A 145 -7.14 -8.13 11.23
N ASN A 146 -6.24 -8.33 10.26
CA ASN A 146 -5.66 -9.65 9.99
C ASN A 146 -4.91 -10.20 11.19
N LEU A 147 -4.06 -9.39 11.81
CA LEU A 147 -3.34 -9.78 13.03
C LEU A 147 -4.30 -10.20 14.15
N LEU A 148 -5.36 -9.42 14.40
CA LEU A 148 -6.35 -9.73 15.42
C LEU A 148 -7.05 -11.08 15.15
N VAL A 149 -7.51 -11.27 13.91
CA VAL A 149 -8.18 -12.51 13.50
C VAL A 149 -7.26 -13.73 13.65
N ALA A 150 -6.02 -13.62 13.20
CA ALA A 150 -5.05 -14.72 13.29
C ALA A 150 -4.64 -15.03 14.73
N ALA A 151 -4.48 -14.01 15.57
CA ALA A 151 -4.15 -14.18 16.97
C ALA A 151 -5.30 -14.86 17.76
N LEU A 152 -6.55 -14.45 17.49
CA LEU A 152 -7.74 -15.07 18.07
C LEU A 152 -7.84 -16.55 17.65
N GLU A 153 -7.69 -16.84 16.35
CA GLU A 153 -7.73 -18.23 15.83
C GLU A 153 -6.65 -19.09 16.50
N LYS A 154 -5.42 -18.59 16.64
CA LYS A 154 -4.32 -19.28 17.33
C LYS A 154 -4.62 -19.56 18.81
N ALA A 155 -5.42 -18.71 19.44
CA ALA A 155 -5.88 -18.87 20.83
C ALA A 155 -7.19 -19.68 20.96
N GLY A 156 -7.71 -20.24 19.87
CA GLY A 156 -8.99 -20.98 19.87
C GLY A 156 -10.23 -20.10 20.01
N LEU A 157 -10.10 -18.80 19.70
CA LEU A 157 -11.16 -17.80 19.71
C LEU A 157 -11.54 -17.37 18.30
N SER A 158 -12.65 -16.67 18.19
CA SER A 158 -13.14 -16.04 16.97
C SER A 158 -13.51 -14.57 17.22
N LEU A 159 -13.81 -13.82 16.16
CA LEU A 159 -14.30 -12.44 16.30
C LEU A 159 -15.61 -12.34 17.08
N SER A 160 -16.44 -13.40 17.09
CA SER A 160 -17.69 -13.45 17.87
C SER A 160 -17.47 -13.63 19.38
N ASP A 161 -16.27 -14.06 19.80
CA ASP A 161 -15.91 -14.17 21.22
C ASP A 161 -15.49 -12.84 21.84
N ILE A 162 -15.28 -11.79 21.02
CA ILE A 162 -14.95 -10.44 21.45
C ILE A 162 -15.99 -9.43 20.96
N THR A 163 -15.86 -8.17 21.38
CA THR A 163 -16.61 -7.04 20.81
C THR A 163 -15.64 -6.19 19.98
N PRO A 164 -15.50 -6.41 18.66
CA PRO A 164 -14.64 -5.57 17.82
C PRO A 164 -15.25 -4.18 17.70
N VAL A 165 -14.43 -3.16 18.01
CA VAL A 165 -14.80 -1.74 17.88
C VAL A 165 -14.03 -1.18 16.69
N TYR A 166 -14.73 -0.99 15.57
CA TYR A 166 -14.11 -0.54 14.32
C TYR A 166 -13.90 0.97 14.34
N LEU A 167 -12.65 1.38 14.44
CA LEU A 167 -12.23 2.78 14.57
C LEU A 167 -11.03 3.09 13.65
N SER A 168 -10.89 4.36 13.27
CA SER A 168 -9.62 4.84 12.73
C SER A 168 -8.52 4.75 13.79
N PRO A 169 -7.23 4.70 13.43
CA PRO A 169 -6.16 4.68 14.43
C PRO A 169 -6.19 5.85 15.40
N ALA A 170 -6.54 7.05 14.94
CA ALA A 170 -6.64 8.23 15.79
C ALA A 170 -7.80 8.13 16.80
N ASP A 171 -8.98 7.68 16.34
CA ASP A 171 -10.16 7.48 17.21
C ASP A 171 -9.93 6.34 18.21
N ALA A 172 -9.27 5.25 17.77
CA ALA A 172 -8.89 4.14 18.63
C ALA A 172 -7.89 4.58 19.71
N SER A 173 -6.94 5.46 19.38
CA SER A 173 -6.02 6.05 20.35
C SER A 173 -6.77 6.81 21.46
N ALA A 174 -7.76 7.62 21.08
CA ALA A 174 -8.61 8.37 22.01
C ALA A 174 -9.49 7.43 22.85
N ALA A 175 -10.06 6.39 22.22
CA ALA A 175 -10.88 5.38 22.91
C ALA A 175 -10.06 4.56 23.91
N PHE A 176 -8.81 4.19 23.55
CA PHE A 176 -7.89 3.48 24.45
C PHE A 176 -7.46 4.34 25.64
N ALA A 177 -7.17 5.62 25.40
CA ALA A 177 -6.81 6.58 26.46
C ALA A 177 -7.91 6.73 27.52
N THR A 178 -9.20 6.64 27.11
CA THR A 178 -10.39 6.89 27.94
C THR A 178 -11.13 5.61 28.34
N ASP A 179 -10.51 4.43 28.27
CA ASP A 179 -11.05 3.13 28.67
C ASP A 179 -12.38 2.75 27.95
N LYS A 180 -12.57 3.24 26.73
CA LYS A 180 -13.72 2.86 25.89
C LYS A 180 -13.50 1.55 25.14
N ILE A 181 -12.24 1.13 25.01
CA ILE A 181 -11.79 -0.18 24.52
C ILE A 181 -10.81 -0.78 25.52
N ASP A 182 -10.85 -2.10 25.68
CA ASP A 182 -10.04 -2.85 26.64
C ASP A 182 -8.65 -3.20 26.08
N ALA A 183 -8.57 -3.41 24.78
CA ALA A 183 -7.35 -3.71 24.03
C ALA A 183 -7.37 -3.02 22.67
N TRP A 184 -6.21 -2.90 22.05
CA TRP A 184 -6.06 -2.22 20.75
C TRP A 184 -5.12 -3.01 19.85
N ALA A 185 -5.54 -3.22 18.60
CA ALA A 185 -4.72 -3.78 17.52
C ALA A 185 -4.37 -2.69 16.52
N VAL A 186 -3.08 -2.40 16.32
CA VAL A 186 -2.63 -1.29 15.48
C VAL A 186 -1.16 -1.44 15.09
N TRP A 187 -0.78 -0.70 14.04
CA TRP A 187 0.58 -0.60 13.52
C TRP A 187 1.25 0.74 13.88
N ASP A 188 2.56 0.82 13.61
CA ASP A 188 3.35 2.04 13.78
C ASP A 188 2.90 3.18 12.85
N PRO A 189 2.98 4.44 13.31
CA PRO A 189 3.59 4.88 14.56
C PRO A 189 2.66 4.84 15.78
N PHE A 190 1.40 4.42 15.63
CA PHE A 190 0.44 4.40 16.74
C PHE A 190 0.81 3.39 17.83
N PHE A 191 1.37 2.24 17.44
CA PHE A 191 1.88 1.27 18.40
C PHE A 191 3.05 1.85 19.19
N ALA A 192 4.06 2.42 18.54
CA ALA A 192 5.20 3.07 19.22
C ALA A 192 4.74 4.23 20.13
N LEU A 193 3.73 5.00 19.70
CA LEU A 193 3.13 6.06 20.53
C LEU A 193 2.45 5.48 21.78
N ALA A 194 1.78 4.34 21.66
CA ALA A 194 1.20 3.67 22.83
C ALA A 194 2.26 3.12 23.77
N GLU A 195 3.37 2.58 23.25
CA GLU A 195 4.50 2.09 24.05
C GLU A 195 5.15 3.21 24.88
N THR A 196 5.43 4.35 24.25
CA THR A 196 6.03 5.50 24.96
C THR A 196 5.11 6.08 26.03
N ARG A 197 3.78 6.13 25.77
CA ARG A 197 2.80 6.73 26.67
C ARG A 197 2.36 5.83 27.80
N TYR A 198 2.09 4.56 27.52
CA TYR A 198 1.35 3.66 28.41
C TYR A 198 2.17 2.48 28.90
N LYS A 199 3.28 2.14 28.21
CA LYS A 199 4.04 0.90 28.47
C LYS A 199 3.11 -0.31 28.50
N PRO A 200 2.34 -0.57 27.43
CA PRO A 200 1.26 -1.54 27.44
C PRO A 200 1.77 -2.98 27.59
N THR A 201 0.90 -3.86 28.05
CA THR A 201 1.13 -5.30 27.96
C THR A 201 0.90 -5.75 26.53
N ILE A 202 1.93 -6.22 25.85
CA ILE A 202 1.85 -6.76 24.50
C ILE A 202 1.24 -8.17 24.60
N LEU A 203 0.14 -8.41 23.87
CA LEU A 203 -0.56 -9.69 23.83
C LEU A 203 -0.13 -10.54 22.63
N ALA A 204 0.15 -9.90 21.50
CA ALA A 204 0.71 -10.52 20.32
C ALA A 204 1.43 -9.48 19.44
N LEU A 205 2.53 -9.90 18.81
CA LEU A 205 3.19 -9.20 17.72
C LEU A 205 2.84 -9.88 16.38
N SER A 206 2.84 -9.10 15.30
CA SER A 206 2.64 -9.64 13.95
C SER A 206 3.73 -10.66 13.60
N SER A 207 4.99 -10.44 14.02
CA SER A 207 6.13 -11.35 13.83
C SER A 207 5.94 -12.76 14.41
N GLU A 208 5.14 -12.90 15.44
CA GLU A 208 4.87 -14.16 16.13
C GLU A 208 3.62 -14.88 15.57
N THR A 209 2.85 -14.17 14.76
CA THR A 209 1.51 -14.59 14.36
C THR A 209 1.37 -14.75 12.85
N LEU A 210 2.02 -13.89 12.06
CA LEU A 210 1.84 -13.77 10.61
C LEU A 210 3.17 -13.72 9.87
N LYS A 211 3.13 -14.06 8.57
CA LYS A 211 4.18 -13.75 7.59
C LYS A 211 3.65 -12.68 6.62
N ALA A 212 3.35 -11.51 7.17
CA ALA A 212 2.75 -10.42 6.42
C ALA A 212 3.80 -9.56 5.70
N ASN A 213 3.38 -8.96 4.59
CA ASN A 213 4.12 -7.94 3.87
C ASN A 213 3.24 -6.69 3.71
N THR A 214 3.88 -5.57 3.42
CA THR A 214 3.20 -4.41 2.86
C THR A 214 3.34 -4.46 1.35
N PHE A 215 2.35 -3.97 0.61
CA PHE A 215 2.33 -4.07 -0.85
C PHE A 215 2.27 -2.69 -1.50
N PHE A 216 3.07 -2.52 -2.53
CA PHE A 216 2.91 -1.48 -3.53
C PHE A 216 1.96 -2.01 -4.60
N LEU A 217 0.84 -1.31 -4.76
CA LEU A 217 -0.25 -1.68 -5.64
C LEU A 217 -0.39 -0.65 -6.77
N ALA A 218 -0.98 -1.08 -7.88
CA ALA A 218 -1.40 -0.19 -8.95
C ALA A 218 -2.85 -0.47 -9.36
N ASN A 219 -3.51 0.54 -9.95
CA ASN A 219 -4.69 0.29 -10.75
C ASN A 219 -4.27 -0.55 -11.98
N ARG A 220 -5.02 -1.60 -12.31
CA ARG A 220 -4.68 -2.58 -13.36
C ARG A 220 -4.55 -1.95 -14.74
N ASP A 221 -5.51 -1.10 -15.11
CA ASP A 221 -5.52 -0.48 -16.43
C ASP A 221 -4.38 0.52 -16.57
N PHE A 222 -4.12 1.29 -15.51
CA PHE A 222 -2.97 2.18 -15.45
C PHE A 222 -1.64 1.43 -15.60
N ALA A 223 -1.45 0.36 -14.85
CA ALA A 223 -0.22 -0.43 -14.91
C ALA A 223 -0.01 -1.04 -16.30
N SER A 224 -1.09 -1.48 -16.95
CA SER A 224 -1.05 -2.00 -18.33
C SER A 224 -0.70 -0.94 -19.37
N ALA A 225 -1.17 0.30 -19.17
CA ALA A 225 -0.94 1.40 -20.10
C ALA A 225 0.44 2.08 -19.90
N HIS A 226 1.01 2.02 -18.69
CA HIS A 226 2.23 2.74 -18.30
C HIS A 226 3.23 1.84 -17.53
N PRO A 227 3.66 0.70 -18.11
CA PRO A 227 4.57 -0.22 -17.44
C PRO A 227 5.92 0.43 -17.09
N ASP A 228 6.43 1.31 -17.95
CA ASP A 228 7.66 2.06 -17.76
C ASP A 228 7.60 3.01 -16.55
N VAL A 229 6.46 3.64 -16.32
CA VAL A 229 6.22 4.49 -15.14
C VAL A 229 6.21 3.65 -13.86
N ILE A 230 5.62 2.46 -13.90
CA ILE A 230 5.64 1.51 -12.78
C ILE A 230 7.08 1.11 -12.44
N GLU A 231 7.87 0.69 -13.44
CA GLU A 231 9.26 0.27 -13.26
C GLU A 231 10.12 1.40 -12.68
N LYS A 232 10.08 2.61 -13.26
CA LYS A 232 10.79 3.79 -12.75
C LYS A 232 10.37 4.14 -11.30
N THR A 233 9.09 3.99 -10.98
CA THR A 233 8.59 4.25 -9.62
C THR A 233 9.13 3.24 -8.63
N VAL A 234 9.14 1.95 -8.96
CA VAL A 234 9.69 0.88 -8.10
C VAL A 234 11.20 1.07 -7.89
N GLU A 235 11.96 1.41 -8.95
CA GLU A 235 13.39 1.69 -8.85
C GLU A 235 13.68 2.90 -7.95
N ALA A 236 12.93 3.98 -8.11
CA ALA A 236 13.04 5.17 -7.26
C ALA A 236 12.73 4.85 -5.78
N LEU A 237 11.72 4.01 -5.53
CA LEU A 237 11.42 3.52 -4.18
C LEU A 237 12.54 2.67 -3.59
N GLY A 238 13.20 1.84 -4.41
CA GLY A 238 14.41 1.10 -4.01
C GLY A 238 15.55 2.02 -3.56
N THR A 239 15.74 3.14 -4.27
CA THR A 239 16.71 4.17 -3.89
C THR A 239 16.37 4.80 -2.53
N ALA A 240 15.10 5.14 -2.29
CA ALA A 240 14.66 5.68 -1.00
C ALA A 240 14.80 4.64 0.13
N ALA A 241 14.51 3.36 -0.16
CA ALA A 241 14.61 2.26 0.81
C ALA A 241 16.06 2.05 1.27
N LYS A 242 17.00 2.03 0.32
CA LYS A 242 18.44 1.93 0.64
C LYS A 242 18.91 3.09 1.52
N TRP A 243 18.54 4.32 1.15
CA TRP A 243 18.87 5.48 1.97
C TRP A 243 18.25 5.39 3.37
N ALA A 244 17.00 4.97 3.48
CA ALA A 244 16.28 4.85 4.76
C ALA A 244 16.93 3.81 5.69
N THR A 245 17.43 2.70 5.13
CA THR A 245 18.15 1.67 5.88
C THR A 245 19.40 2.23 6.56
N ASP A 246 20.15 3.09 5.85
CA ASP A 246 21.40 3.67 6.34
C ASP A 246 21.19 4.94 7.22
N ASN A 247 19.96 5.48 7.26
CA ASN A 247 19.69 6.78 7.88
C ASN A 247 18.45 6.76 8.79
N LYS A 248 18.26 5.73 9.62
CA LYS A 248 17.07 5.55 10.46
C LYS A 248 16.73 6.74 11.35
N ASP A 249 17.74 7.44 11.90
CA ASP A 249 17.53 8.64 12.70
C ASP A 249 16.92 9.79 11.88
N LYS A 250 17.36 9.95 10.62
CA LYS A 250 16.80 10.95 9.71
C LYS A 250 15.39 10.56 9.24
N VAL A 251 15.14 9.26 9.12
CA VAL A 251 13.78 8.73 8.87
C VAL A 251 12.85 9.09 10.01
N ALA A 252 13.27 8.86 11.26
CA ALA A 252 12.49 9.22 12.45
C ALA A 252 12.19 10.72 12.51
N GLN A 253 13.18 11.57 12.22
CA GLN A 253 13.02 13.02 12.17
C GLN A 253 12.03 13.44 11.09
N ALA A 254 12.17 12.91 9.88
CA ALA A 254 11.30 13.19 8.74
C ALA A 254 9.83 12.80 9.02
N LEU A 255 9.64 11.61 9.61
CA LEU A 255 8.31 11.13 10.01
C LEU A 255 7.71 11.99 11.14
N HIS A 256 8.52 12.43 12.10
CA HIS A 256 8.11 13.37 13.16
C HIS A 256 7.57 14.67 12.55
N GLU A 257 8.30 15.29 11.64
CA GLU A 257 7.93 16.55 10.98
C GLU A 257 6.61 16.44 10.19
N VAL A 258 6.40 15.33 9.50
CA VAL A 258 5.19 15.13 8.67
C VAL A 258 3.96 14.73 9.48
N THR A 259 4.16 13.92 10.56
CA THR A 259 3.04 13.31 11.29
C THR A 259 2.71 14.02 12.59
N SER A 260 3.64 14.84 13.11
CA SER A 260 3.60 15.42 14.47
C SER A 260 3.60 14.39 15.61
N VAL A 261 3.86 13.10 15.30
CA VAL A 261 4.07 12.07 16.32
C VAL A 261 5.41 12.34 17.02
N PRO A 262 5.51 12.24 18.36
CA PRO A 262 6.75 12.51 19.09
C PRO A 262 7.97 11.77 18.51
N LEU A 263 9.10 12.44 18.44
CA LEU A 263 10.34 11.89 17.87
C LEU A 263 10.76 10.56 18.52
N GLU A 264 10.57 10.42 19.84
CA GLU A 264 10.84 9.18 20.56
C GLU A 264 10.05 8.00 19.97
N ALA A 265 8.75 8.16 19.73
CA ALA A 265 7.90 7.14 19.12
C ALA A 265 8.29 6.85 17.67
N GLN A 266 8.64 7.90 16.89
CA GLN A 266 9.12 7.70 15.52
C GLN A 266 10.49 7.02 15.48
N THR A 267 11.36 7.27 16.46
CA THR A 267 12.65 6.57 16.58
C THR A 267 12.44 5.07 16.83
N LEU A 268 11.53 4.70 17.74
CA LEU A 268 11.16 3.29 17.94
C LEU A 268 10.63 2.66 16.67
N ALA A 269 9.68 3.32 15.99
CA ALA A 269 9.09 2.84 14.76
C ALA A 269 10.14 2.66 13.62
N ALA A 270 11.01 3.65 13.41
CA ALA A 270 12.05 3.61 12.39
C ALA A 270 13.08 2.50 12.66
N ASN A 271 13.49 2.32 13.93
CA ASN A 271 14.50 1.33 14.31
C ASN A 271 14.03 -0.11 14.06
N ARG A 272 12.75 -0.41 14.25
CA ARG A 272 12.18 -1.73 13.99
C ARG A 272 11.65 -1.93 12.56
N SER A 273 11.58 -0.85 11.77
CA SER A 273 11.21 -0.95 10.36
C SER A 273 12.30 -1.59 9.51
N VAL A 274 11.88 -2.35 8.52
CA VAL A 274 12.72 -2.83 7.42
C VAL A 274 12.39 -1.97 6.20
N PHE A 275 13.41 -1.37 5.60
CA PHE A 275 13.26 -0.56 4.39
C PHE A 275 13.88 -1.30 3.22
N ASP A 276 13.03 -1.92 2.43
CA ASP A 276 13.42 -2.60 1.20
C ASP A 276 12.20 -2.74 0.28
N ILE A 277 12.42 -3.14 -0.97
CA ILE A 277 11.36 -3.41 -1.93
C ILE A 277 11.76 -4.63 -2.78
N TYR A 278 10.85 -5.59 -2.89
CA TYR A 278 11.08 -6.85 -3.60
C TYR A 278 10.04 -7.09 -4.68
N PRO A 279 10.39 -7.80 -5.75
CA PRO A 279 9.40 -8.34 -6.67
C PRO A 279 8.47 -9.31 -5.93
N ILE A 280 7.27 -9.50 -6.45
CA ILE A 280 6.30 -10.46 -5.90
C ILE A 280 6.75 -11.88 -6.24
N THR A 281 7.37 -12.57 -5.26
CA THR A 281 7.84 -13.96 -5.40
C THR A 281 6.71 -14.96 -5.12
N ASP A 282 6.91 -16.22 -5.52
CA ASP A 282 5.96 -17.31 -5.22
C ASP A 282 5.74 -17.48 -3.71
N GLN A 283 6.77 -17.28 -2.89
CA GLN A 283 6.62 -17.34 -1.43
C GLN A 283 5.75 -16.21 -0.90
N ILE A 284 5.89 -14.98 -1.43
CA ILE A 284 5.05 -13.84 -1.06
C ILE A 284 3.60 -14.10 -1.47
N VAL A 285 3.38 -14.63 -2.67
CA VAL A 285 2.04 -15.04 -3.14
C VAL A 285 1.44 -16.11 -2.22
N ALA A 286 2.22 -17.12 -1.84
CA ALA A 286 1.74 -18.17 -0.94
C ALA A 286 1.35 -17.62 0.45
N ASN A 287 2.18 -16.77 1.06
CA ASN A 287 1.86 -16.14 2.34
C ASN A 287 0.58 -15.28 2.26
N GLN A 288 0.42 -14.52 1.19
CA GLN A 288 -0.75 -13.68 0.95
C GLN A 288 -2.00 -14.55 0.69
N GLN A 289 -1.84 -15.70 0.02
CA GLN A 289 -2.91 -16.66 -0.21
C GLN A 289 -3.40 -17.29 1.10
N GLU A 290 -2.51 -17.63 2.03
CA GLU A 290 -2.89 -18.12 3.36
C GLU A 290 -3.82 -17.13 4.08
N THR A 291 -3.54 -15.83 3.96
CA THR A 291 -4.40 -14.78 4.54
C THR A 291 -5.75 -14.72 3.83
N ALA A 292 -5.78 -14.79 2.49
CA ALA A 292 -7.01 -14.79 1.71
C ALA A 292 -7.89 -16.02 2.04
N ASP A 293 -7.29 -17.21 2.14
CA ASP A 293 -7.98 -18.46 2.47
C ASP A 293 -8.53 -18.41 3.91
N ARG A 294 -7.78 -17.83 4.86
CA ARG A 294 -8.26 -17.57 6.22
C ARG A 294 -9.49 -16.67 6.20
N PHE A 295 -9.46 -15.58 5.47
CA PHE A 295 -10.57 -14.63 5.41
C PHE A 295 -11.81 -15.26 4.77
N PHE A 296 -11.64 -16.08 3.73
CA PHE A 296 -12.74 -16.83 3.13
C PHE A 296 -13.32 -17.85 4.11
N ARG A 297 -12.50 -18.67 4.75
CA ARG A 297 -12.92 -19.68 5.75
C ARG A 297 -13.70 -19.05 6.90
N LEU A 298 -13.33 -17.86 7.32
CA LEU A 298 -13.98 -17.12 8.40
C LEU A 298 -15.16 -16.25 7.93
N GLY A 299 -15.53 -16.30 6.65
CA GLY A 299 -16.62 -15.52 6.08
C GLY A 299 -16.39 -14.02 6.05
N LEU A 300 -15.13 -13.58 6.14
CA LEU A 300 -14.77 -12.15 6.08
C LEU A 300 -14.76 -11.63 4.64
N ILE A 301 -14.53 -12.50 3.65
CA ILE A 301 -14.71 -12.22 2.24
C ILE A 301 -15.76 -13.17 1.63
N PRO A 302 -16.56 -12.71 0.64
CA PRO A 302 -17.72 -13.47 0.15
C PRO A 302 -17.36 -14.61 -0.78
N LYS A 303 -16.16 -14.63 -1.36
CA LYS A 303 -15.70 -15.63 -2.32
C LYS A 303 -14.21 -15.92 -2.14
N GLN A 304 -13.82 -17.13 -2.52
CA GLN A 304 -12.40 -17.49 -2.62
C GLN A 304 -11.75 -16.72 -3.78
N ILE A 305 -10.51 -16.31 -3.59
CA ILE A 305 -9.72 -15.57 -4.59
C ILE A 305 -8.37 -16.26 -4.76
N ALA A 306 -7.79 -16.13 -5.95
CA ALA A 306 -6.41 -16.49 -6.22
C ALA A 306 -5.55 -15.22 -6.27
N ILE A 307 -4.64 -15.07 -5.32
CA ILE A 307 -3.77 -13.88 -5.25
C ILE A 307 -2.96 -13.70 -6.53
N ARG A 308 -2.53 -14.82 -7.14
CA ARG A 308 -1.75 -14.80 -8.39
C ARG A 308 -2.44 -14.08 -9.54
N ASP A 309 -3.77 -14.09 -9.60
CA ASP A 309 -4.54 -13.43 -10.67
C ASP A 309 -4.45 -11.89 -10.60
N ALA A 310 -4.00 -11.38 -9.47
CA ALA A 310 -3.79 -9.94 -9.26
C ALA A 310 -2.30 -9.55 -9.20
N VAL A 311 -1.36 -10.47 -9.46
CA VAL A 311 0.07 -10.13 -9.51
C VAL A 311 0.39 -9.47 -10.85
N TRP A 312 1.02 -8.31 -10.80
CA TRP A 312 1.55 -7.63 -11.99
C TRP A 312 2.68 -8.46 -12.58
N PRO A 313 2.65 -8.79 -13.88
CA PRO A 313 3.74 -9.49 -14.50
C PRO A 313 4.97 -8.54 -14.53
N ALA A 314 6.01 -8.87 -13.78
CA ALA A 314 7.30 -8.25 -14.00
C ALA A 314 7.69 -8.53 -15.45
N THR A 315 8.07 -7.48 -16.21
CA THR A 315 8.67 -7.66 -17.52
C THR A 315 9.91 -8.53 -17.32
N THR A 316 9.86 -9.78 -17.77
CA THR A 316 11.04 -10.64 -17.87
C THR A 316 11.95 -10.04 -18.93
N ASN A 317 12.99 -9.31 -18.48
CA ASN A 317 14.12 -8.96 -19.31
C ASN A 317 14.97 -10.19 -19.61
#